data_9135a518ac4ce0cf2d82b3e4349ed2fd
#
_entry.id   9135a518ac4ce0cf2d82b3e4349ed2fd
#
_cell.length_a   1.000
_cell.length_b   1.000
_cell.length_c   1.000
_cell.angle_alpha   90.00
_cell.angle_beta   90.00
_cell.angle_gamma   90.00
#
_symmetry.space_group_name_H-M   'P 1'
#
loop_
_entity.id
_entity.type
_entity.pdbx_description
1 polymer ?
#
loop_
_entity_poly.entity_id
_entity_poly.type
_entity_poly.pdbx_seq_one_letter_code
_entity_poly.pdbx_strand_id
1 'polypeptide(L)'
;LVLNDVTGDCYDYGMIYYRAAGYEESKDDGSEGSYQNGEIRVTNGSHTDGVSYVVGSVDGAKTNRMGGVAGSLDQLDGKNRMAAFMPLNEATGIRRAQFDTDAMLLTTNSMVIPISDKVECYNKTTGDWFKPGEDGDHKAALNLALAFSDDITVYYDRSPEEGGKVRIVVVE
;
A
#
# COMPACT_ATOMS: atom_id res chain seq x y z
N LEU A 1 2.27 -24.51 3.56
CA LEU A 1 3.20 -24.12 4.58
C LEU A 1 3.05 -22.65 4.93
N VAL A 2 3.07 -22.38 6.20
CA VAL A 2 2.82 -21.05 6.78
C VAL A 2 3.73 -19.94 6.22
N LEU A 3 4.82 -20.31 5.62
CA LEU A 3 5.81 -19.41 5.07
C LEU A 3 5.26 -18.51 3.94
N ASN A 4 4.33 -18.99 3.16
CA ASN A 4 3.76 -18.19 2.09
C ASN A 4 2.83 -17.10 2.60
N ASP A 5 2.13 -17.37 3.68
CA ASP A 5 1.24 -16.38 4.28
C ASP A 5 2.04 -15.26 4.96
N VAL A 6 3.18 -15.61 5.52
CA VAL A 6 4.05 -14.63 6.18
C VAL A 6 4.81 -13.77 5.18
N THR A 7 5.22 -14.35 4.04
CA THR A 7 5.98 -13.62 3.03
C THR A 7 5.12 -12.87 2.04
N GLY A 8 3.85 -13.24 1.92
CA GLY A 8 2.91 -12.57 1.04
C GLY A 8 2.17 -11.40 1.67
N ASP A 9 2.27 -11.25 2.98
CA ASP A 9 1.54 -10.22 3.68
C ASP A 9 2.26 -8.87 3.61
N CYS A 10 1.53 -7.88 3.16
CA CYS A 10 1.96 -6.49 3.29
C CYS A 10 1.48 -5.95 4.62
N TYR A 11 2.32 -5.20 5.28
CA TYR A 11 1.94 -4.51 6.52
C TYR A 11 1.58 -3.05 6.29
N ASP A 12 1.72 -2.55 5.06
CA ASP A 12 1.27 -1.20 4.73
C ASP A 12 0.99 -1.09 3.22
N TYR A 13 -0.01 -0.30 2.86
CA TYR A 13 -0.38 -0.03 1.47
C TYR A 13 -0.57 1.47 1.30
N GLY A 14 -0.13 1.99 0.18
CA GLY A 14 -0.30 3.40 -0.12
C GLY A 14 0.46 3.83 -1.36
N MET A 15 0.72 5.11 -1.45
CA MET A 15 1.57 5.67 -2.49
C MET A 15 3.02 5.50 -2.10
N ILE A 16 3.76 4.82 -2.95
CA ILE A 16 5.15 4.48 -2.69
C ILE A 16 6.05 5.54 -3.33
N TYR A 17 6.88 6.11 -2.51
CA TYR A 17 7.94 7.00 -2.92
C TYR A 17 9.27 6.32 -2.63
N TYR A 18 10.04 6.10 -3.68
CA TYR A 18 11.36 5.54 -3.54
C TYR A 18 12.39 6.66 -3.42
N ARG A 19 13.22 6.55 -2.42
CA ARG A 19 14.33 7.43 -2.23
C ARG A 19 15.62 6.67 -2.50
N ALA A 20 16.28 7.04 -3.59
CA ALA A 20 17.56 6.45 -3.91
C ALA A 20 18.57 6.76 -2.79
N ALA A 21 19.35 5.77 -2.54
CA ALA A 21 20.38 5.75 -1.55
C ALA A 21 21.27 6.99 -1.50
N GLY A 22 21.15 7.74 -0.50
CA GLY A 22 22.19 8.57 0.06
C GLY A 22 22.56 8.06 1.44
N TYR A 23 22.12 6.85 1.76
CA TYR A 23 22.37 6.28 3.06
C TYR A 23 23.62 5.42 3.01
N GLU A 24 24.75 6.05 3.31
CA GLU A 24 25.97 5.32 3.55
C GLU A 24 26.02 4.96 5.03
N GLU A 25 25.85 3.70 5.31
CA GLU A 25 26.18 3.19 6.61
C GLU A 25 27.68 2.91 6.63
N SER A 26 28.45 3.79 7.26
CA SER A 26 29.85 3.50 7.51
C SER A 26 29.93 2.38 8.53
N LYS A 27 30.59 1.30 8.15
CA LYS A 27 30.91 0.26 9.11
C LYS A 27 31.94 0.74 10.10
N ASP A 28 31.68 0.51 11.36
CA ASP A 28 32.56 0.88 12.46
C ASP A 28 33.92 0.17 12.46
N ASP A 29 34.12 -0.80 11.57
CA ASP A 29 35.38 -1.57 11.52
C ASP A 29 36.38 -1.07 10.48
N GLY A 30 36.07 0.05 9.82
CA GLY A 30 36.94 0.60 8.79
C GLY A 30 36.97 -0.19 7.48
N SER A 31 36.18 -1.24 7.36
CA SER A 31 36.06 -1.95 6.09
C SER A 31 35.15 -1.17 5.16
N GLU A 32 35.60 -1.01 3.94
CA GLU A 32 34.81 -0.36 2.90
C GLU A 32 33.67 -1.22 2.49
N GLY A 33 32.50 -0.94 3.05
CA GLY A 33 31.27 -1.52 2.62
C GLY A 33 30.24 -0.43 2.64
N SER A 34 30.10 0.27 1.55
CA SER A 34 28.95 1.11 1.35
C SER A 34 27.75 0.20 1.07
N TYR A 35 26.86 0.06 2.04
CA TYR A 35 25.53 -0.46 1.76
C TYR A 35 24.71 0.70 1.23
N GLN A 36 24.36 0.62 -0.01
CA GLN A 36 23.30 1.46 -0.52
C GLN A 36 21.97 0.81 -0.18
N ASN A 37 21.49 1.09 1.01
CA ASN A 37 20.14 0.72 1.36
C ASN A 37 19.17 1.74 0.76
N GLY A 38 18.22 1.27 -0.01
CA GLY A 38 17.12 2.10 -0.46
C GLY A 38 16.12 2.33 0.68
N GLU A 39 15.40 3.43 0.58
CA GLU A 39 14.31 3.74 1.49
C GLU A 39 13.02 3.80 0.68
N ILE A 40 12.01 3.07 1.12
CA ILE A 40 10.65 3.19 0.61
C ILE A 40 9.85 4.00 1.62
N ARG A 41 9.25 5.08 1.15
CA ARG A 41 8.33 5.88 1.95
C ARG A 41 6.92 5.63 1.46
N VAL A 42 6.04 5.29 2.38
CA VAL A 42 4.63 5.02 2.11
C VAL A 42 3.78 6.12 2.70
N THR A 43 2.93 6.74 1.89
CA THR A 43 1.91 7.68 2.36
C THR A 43 0.54 7.10 2.11
N ASN A 44 -0.35 7.29 3.06
CA ASN A 44 -1.75 6.90 2.97
C ASN A 44 -2.60 7.72 3.94
N GLY A 45 -3.89 7.42 4.05
CA GLY A 45 -4.78 8.14 4.94
C GLY A 45 -4.47 7.97 6.42
N SER A 46 -3.87 6.83 6.77
CA SER A 46 -3.45 6.54 8.15
C SER A 46 -2.11 7.19 8.49
N HIS A 47 -1.27 7.41 7.47
CA HIS A 47 0.08 7.97 7.61
C HIS A 47 0.29 9.05 6.53
N THR A 48 -0.37 10.18 6.71
CA THR A 48 -0.32 11.27 5.71
C THR A 48 1.06 11.88 5.55
N ASP A 49 1.88 11.86 6.59
CA ASP A 49 3.27 12.32 6.55
C ASP A 49 4.25 11.26 6.06
N GLY A 50 3.75 10.03 5.90
CA GLY A 50 4.54 8.92 5.42
C GLY A 50 5.26 8.15 6.51
N VAL A 51 5.47 6.87 6.23
CA VAL A 51 6.29 5.97 7.03
C VAL A 51 7.41 5.44 6.14
N SER A 52 8.62 5.46 6.66
CA SER A 52 9.80 5.01 5.94
C SER A 52 10.21 3.60 6.34
N TYR A 53 10.51 2.79 5.35
CA TYR A 53 10.99 1.42 5.52
C TYR A 53 12.33 1.26 4.79
N VAL A 54 13.27 0.63 5.45
CA VAL A 54 14.55 0.29 4.83
C VAL A 54 14.36 -0.94 3.95
N VAL A 55 14.86 -0.87 2.73
CA VAL A 55 14.71 -1.95 1.75
C VAL A 55 16.08 -2.44 1.30
N GLY A 56 16.21 -3.76 1.16
CA GLY A 56 17.41 -4.35 0.60
C GLY A 56 17.41 -4.38 -0.92
N SER A 57 16.25 -4.32 -1.54
CA SER A 57 16.09 -4.25 -2.98
C SER A 57 14.93 -3.32 -3.32
N VAL A 58 15.12 -2.54 -4.35
CA VAL A 58 14.15 -1.55 -4.80
C VAL A 58 13.61 -1.85 -6.19
N ASP A 59 13.82 -3.05 -6.67
CA ASP A 59 13.31 -3.46 -7.96
C ASP A 59 11.79 -3.35 -8.00
N GLY A 60 11.28 -2.64 -8.98
CA GLY A 60 9.87 -2.39 -9.15
C GLY A 60 9.32 -1.21 -8.36
N ALA A 61 10.05 -0.69 -7.39
CA ALA A 61 9.63 0.52 -6.69
C ALA A 61 9.83 1.74 -7.57
N LYS A 62 8.80 2.53 -7.70
CA LYS A 62 8.83 3.78 -8.48
C LYS A 62 8.17 4.89 -7.68
N THR A 63 8.63 6.11 -7.91
CA THR A 63 8.05 7.29 -7.29
C THR A 63 6.57 7.42 -7.64
N ASN A 64 5.76 7.69 -6.65
CA ASN A 64 4.32 7.92 -6.78
C ASN A 64 3.55 6.74 -7.37
N ARG A 65 3.99 5.54 -7.11
CA ARG A 65 3.30 4.33 -7.53
C ARG A 65 2.51 3.74 -6.37
N MET A 66 1.26 3.38 -6.63
CA MET A 66 0.45 2.66 -5.66
C MET A 66 0.98 1.24 -5.48
N GLY A 67 1.13 0.83 -4.23
CA GLY A 67 1.67 -0.47 -3.92
C GLY A 67 1.61 -0.79 -2.45
N GLY A 68 2.26 -1.88 -2.09
CA GLY A 68 2.36 -2.32 -0.72
C GLY A 68 3.81 -2.50 -0.28
N VAL A 69 3.99 -2.57 1.01
CA VAL A 69 5.28 -2.89 1.63
C VAL A 69 5.15 -4.24 2.32
N ALA A 70 5.90 -5.19 1.81
CA ALA A 70 5.94 -6.55 2.33
C ALA A 70 7.36 -6.90 2.77
N GLY A 71 7.50 -7.94 3.55
CA GLY A 71 8.81 -8.43 3.93
C GLY A 71 8.83 -9.07 5.29
N SER A 72 10.02 -9.25 5.81
CA SER A 72 10.21 -9.77 7.14
C SER A 72 9.88 -8.70 8.17
N LEU A 73 9.06 -9.05 9.14
CA LEU A 73 8.82 -8.21 10.30
C LEU A 73 9.96 -8.27 11.31
N ASP A 74 10.94 -9.14 11.08
CA ASP A 74 12.08 -9.25 11.95
C ASP A 74 12.90 -7.97 11.89
N GLN A 75 13.17 -7.44 13.04
CA GLN A 75 13.99 -6.25 13.15
C GLN A 75 15.44 -6.63 13.18
N LEU A 76 16.19 -6.12 12.23
CA LEU A 76 17.63 -6.13 12.33
C LEU A 76 18.03 -5.05 13.34
N ASP A 77 18.64 -5.47 14.42
CA ASP A 77 19.12 -4.60 15.50
C ASP A 77 18.04 -3.74 16.17
N GLY A 78 16.80 -4.19 16.13
CA GLY A 78 15.68 -3.48 16.76
C GLY A 78 15.31 -2.17 16.08
N LYS A 79 15.96 -1.80 14.98
CA LYS A 79 15.74 -0.49 14.36
C LYS A 79 15.29 -0.55 12.91
N ASN A 80 15.76 -1.53 12.15
CA ASN A 80 15.53 -1.57 10.72
C ASN A 80 14.80 -2.84 10.34
N ARG A 81 13.78 -2.70 9.52
CA ARG A 81 13.03 -3.80 8.96
C ARG A 81 13.38 -3.93 7.50
N MET A 82 13.71 -5.14 7.09
CA MET A 82 13.86 -5.42 5.67
C MET A 82 12.49 -5.44 5.03
N ALA A 83 12.28 -4.57 4.09
CA ALA A 83 11.04 -4.45 3.37
C ALA A 83 11.28 -4.58 1.88
N ALA A 84 10.23 -4.92 1.16
CA ALA A 84 10.24 -4.98 -0.29
C ALA A 84 8.98 -4.33 -0.83
N PHE A 85 9.08 -3.74 -2.00
CA PHE A 85 7.93 -3.20 -2.70
C PHE A 85 7.11 -4.35 -3.26
N MET A 86 5.79 -4.30 -3.04
CA MET A 86 4.84 -5.21 -3.64
C MET A 86 3.95 -4.45 -4.63
N PRO A 87 3.99 -4.78 -5.92
CA PRO A 87 3.10 -4.17 -6.89
C PRO A 87 1.66 -4.63 -6.65
N LEU A 88 0.72 -3.76 -6.95
CA LEU A 88 -0.70 -4.06 -6.92
C LEU A 88 -1.26 -4.13 -8.33
N ASN A 89 -2.31 -4.90 -8.50
CA ASN A 89 -3.07 -4.96 -9.73
C ASN A 89 -4.01 -3.76 -9.79
N GLU A 90 -4.17 -3.18 -10.96
CA GLU A 90 -5.00 -2.00 -11.19
C GLU A 90 -6.25 -2.36 -11.97
N ALA A 91 -7.41 -1.87 -11.53
CA ALA A 91 -8.66 -1.94 -12.30
C ALA A 91 -9.25 -0.54 -12.41
N THR A 92 -9.39 -0.07 -13.64
CA THR A 92 -9.91 1.25 -13.97
C THR A 92 -11.37 1.20 -14.41
N GLY A 93 -11.99 2.37 -14.54
CA GLY A 93 -13.36 2.45 -15.04
C GLY A 93 -14.40 1.89 -14.07
N ILE A 94 -14.09 1.91 -12.80
CA ILE A 94 -14.99 1.44 -11.75
C ILE A 94 -15.96 2.55 -11.39
N ARG A 95 -17.22 2.17 -11.15
CA ARG A 95 -18.26 3.09 -10.78
C ARG A 95 -18.74 2.85 -9.35
N ARG A 96 -19.26 3.89 -8.74
CA ARG A 96 -19.79 3.87 -7.37
C ARG A 96 -20.79 2.74 -7.14
N ALA A 97 -21.68 2.53 -8.12
CA ALA A 97 -22.73 1.52 -8.01
C ALA A 97 -22.22 0.08 -7.90
N GLN A 98 -20.95 -0.16 -8.23
CA GLN A 98 -20.32 -1.47 -8.15
C GLN A 98 -19.83 -1.80 -6.74
N PHE A 99 -19.84 -0.83 -5.83
CA PHE A 99 -19.43 -1.01 -4.45
C PHE A 99 -20.62 -1.31 -3.56
N ASP A 100 -20.51 -2.35 -2.75
CA ASP A 100 -21.39 -2.62 -1.63
C ASP A 100 -20.60 -2.34 -0.35
N THR A 101 -20.81 -1.16 0.22
CA THR A 101 -20.05 -0.73 1.41
C THR A 101 -20.54 -1.40 2.69
N ASP A 102 -21.74 -1.94 2.71
CA ASP A 102 -22.23 -2.71 3.86
C ASP A 102 -21.56 -4.08 3.93
N ALA A 103 -21.50 -4.77 2.79
CA ALA A 103 -20.86 -6.06 2.69
C ALA A 103 -19.34 -5.97 2.46
N MET A 104 -18.83 -4.78 2.17
CA MET A 104 -17.43 -4.55 1.79
C MET A 104 -17.01 -5.43 0.62
N LEU A 105 -17.78 -5.33 -0.46
CA LEU A 105 -17.55 -6.06 -1.71
C LEU A 105 -17.55 -5.10 -2.91
N LEU A 106 -16.71 -5.42 -3.87
CA LEU A 106 -16.70 -4.78 -5.19
C LEU A 106 -17.06 -5.82 -6.23
N THR A 107 -18.07 -5.53 -7.04
CA THR A 107 -18.49 -6.39 -8.15
C THR A 107 -18.20 -5.70 -9.47
N THR A 108 -17.36 -6.32 -10.28
CA THR A 108 -17.06 -5.86 -11.63
C THR A 108 -17.54 -6.89 -12.65
N ASN A 109 -17.38 -6.60 -13.93
CA ASN A 109 -17.72 -7.55 -15.00
C ASN A 109 -16.87 -8.83 -14.96
N SER A 110 -15.71 -8.77 -14.34
CA SER A 110 -14.74 -9.88 -14.35
C SER A 110 -14.54 -10.54 -12.99
N MET A 111 -14.96 -9.89 -11.90
CA MET A 111 -14.69 -10.43 -10.57
C MET A 111 -15.64 -9.86 -9.50
N VAL A 112 -15.80 -10.62 -8.42
CA VAL A 112 -16.32 -10.15 -7.15
C VAL A 112 -15.18 -10.25 -6.15
N ILE A 113 -14.77 -9.12 -5.56
CA ILE A 113 -13.62 -9.07 -4.68
C ILE A 113 -13.96 -8.34 -3.38
N PRO A 114 -13.54 -8.88 -2.22
CA PRO A 114 -13.70 -8.18 -0.96
C PRO A 114 -12.87 -6.90 -0.92
N ILE A 115 -13.38 -5.92 -0.18
CA ILE A 115 -12.65 -4.69 0.12
C ILE A 115 -12.04 -4.84 1.51
N SER A 116 -10.76 -4.55 1.64
CA SER A 116 -10.09 -4.61 2.94
C SER A 116 -10.77 -3.69 3.95
N ASP A 117 -10.90 -4.14 5.17
CA ASP A 117 -11.36 -3.31 6.28
C ASP A 117 -10.37 -2.19 6.63
N LYS A 118 -9.17 -2.26 6.07
CA LYS A 118 -8.13 -1.21 6.17
C LYS A 118 -7.87 -0.53 4.84
N VAL A 119 -8.84 -0.52 3.94
CA VAL A 119 -8.70 0.11 2.63
C VAL A 119 -8.31 1.58 2.78
N GLU A 120 -7.34 2.00 1.97
CA GLU A 120 -6.90 3.39 1.90
C GLU A 120 -7.51 4.05 0.68
N CYS A 121 -7.91 5.30 0.80
CA CYS A 121 -8.62 6.01 -0.25
C CYS A 121 -7.90 7.32 -0.57
N TYR A 122 -7.63 7.53 -1.85
CA TYR A 122 -6.87 8.68 -2.34
C TYR A 122 -7.71 9.51 -3.31
N ASN A 123 -7.62 10.83 -3.18
CA ASN A 123 -8.21 11.78 -4.10
C ASN A 123 -7.13 12.30 -5.05
N LYS A 124 -7.15 11.80 -6.27
CA LYS A 124 -6.16 12.18 -7.27
C LYS A 124 -6.33 13.62 -7.74
N THR A 125 -7.53 14.16 -7.69
CA THR A 125 -7.82 15.54 -8.07
C THR A 125 -7.17 16.54 -7.12
N THR A 126 -7.25 16.30 -5.82
CA THR A 126 -6.69 17.19 -4.80
C THR A 126 -5.27 16.80 -4.36
N GLY A 127 -4.87 15.55 -4.60
CA GLY A 127 -3.60 15.03 -4.12
C GLY A 127 -3.59 14.66 -2.65
N ASP A 128 -4.76 14.50 -2.06
CA ASP A 128 -4.88 14.19 -0.64
C ASP A 128 -5.48 12.82 -0.39
N TRP A 129 -5.10 12.20 0.71
CA TRP A 129 -5.72 10.98 1.20
C TRP A 129 -6.94 11.31 2.04
N PHE A 130 -7.98 10.49 1.89
CA PHE A 130 -9.10 10.51 2.83
C PHE A 130 -8.66 9.84 4.11
N LYS A 131 -8.80 10.55 5.22
CA LYS A 131 -8.41 10.03 6.52
C LYS A 131 -9.46 9.03 7.04
N PRO A 132 -9.04 7.93 7.68
CA PRO A 132 -9.98 7.08 8.39
C PRO A 132 -10.74 7.87 9.45
N GLY A 133 -11.95 7.41 9.76
CA GLY A 133 -12.73 7.95 10.84
C GLY A 133 -12.16 7.62 12.21
N GLU A 134 -12.88 7.98 13.25
CA GLU A 134 -12.49 7.66 14.62
C GLU A 134 -12.27 6.15 14.80
N ASP A 135 -11.32 5.80 15.65
CA ASP A 135 -10.92 4.41 15.90
C ASP A 135 -10.44 3.63 14.66
N GLY A 136 -9.92 4.34 13.68
CA GLY A 136 -9.40 3.72 12.48
C GLY A 136 -10.47 3.17 11.54
N ASP A 137 -11.61 3.84 11.46
CA ASP A 137 -12.71 3.45 10.57
C ASP A 137 -12.39 3.79 9.12
N HIS A 138 -11.82 2.83 8.41
CA HIS A 138 -11.49 2.99 6.99
C HIS A 138 -12.74 3.00 6.09
N LYS A 139 -13.83 2.42 6.54
CA LYS A 139 -15.10 2.48 5.80
C LYS A 139 -15.62 3.92 5.70
N ALA A 140 -15.37 4.75 6.70
CA ALA A 140 -15.70 6.17 6.63
C ALA A 140 -14.91 6.88 5.52
N ALA A 141 -13.63 6.58 5.37
CA ALA A 141 -12.82 7.11 4.28
C ALA A 141 -13.32 6.62 2.92
N LEU A 142 -13.70 5.36 2.81
CA LEU A 142 -14.28 4.82 1.58
C LEU A 142 -15.58 5.53 1.20
N ASN A 143 -16.47 5.76 2.14
CA ASN A 143 -17.72 6.46 1.89
C ASN A 143 -17.49 7.90 1.42
N LEU A 144 -16.51 8.59 2.00
CA LEU A 144 -16.13 9.93 1.57
C LEU A 144 -15.59 9.93 0.14
N ALA A 145 -14.74 8.96 -0.19
CA ALA A 145 -14.17 8.82 -1.53
C ALA A 145 -15.26 8.56 -2.58
N LEU A 146 -16.17 7.65 -2.30
CA LEU A 146 -17.27 7.32 -3.21
C LEU A 146 -18.25 8.48 -3.37
N ALA A 147 -18.44 9.29 -2.34
CA ALA A 147 -19.27 10.50 -2.42
C ALA A 147 -18.60 11.60 -3.25
N PHE A 148 -17.27 11.61 -3.30
CA PHE A 148 -16.52 12.63 -4.02
C PHE A 148 -16.62 12.50 -5.53
N SER A 149 -16.47 11.29 -6.06
CA SER A 149 -16.46 11.07 -7.50
C SER A 149 -16.94 9.66 -7.87
N ASP A 150 -17.48 9.55 -9.07
CA ASP A 150 -17.88 8.28 -9.68
C ASP A 150 -16.86 7.76 -10.70
N ASP A 151 -15.71 8.41 -10.79
CA ASP A 151 -14.57 7.97 -11.58
C ASP A 151 -13.53 7.32 -10.66
N ILE A 152 -13.49 5.99 -10.67
CA ILE A 152 -12.81 5.22 -9.63
C ILE A 152 -11.85 4.23 -10.25
N THR A 153 -10.67 4.15 -9.65
CA THR A 153 -9.67 3.13 -9.92
C THR A 153 -9.39 2.39 -8.61
N VAL A 154 -9.32 1.07 -8.68
CA VAL A 154 -8.99 0.26 -7.51
C VAL A 154 -7.69 -0.49 -7.70
N TYR A 155 -7.00 -0.72 -6.60
CA TYR A 155 -5.77 -1.50 -6.55
C TYR A 155 -5.98 -2.66 -5.60
N TYR A 156 -5.71 -3.88 -6.07
CA TYR A 156 -5.90 -5.09 -5.29
C TYR A 156 -4.65 -5.96 -5.34
N ASP A 157 -4.42 -6.72 -4.30
CA ASP A 157 -3.17 -7.45 -4.11
C ASP A 157 -3.12 -8.77 -4.88
N ARG A 158 -4.24 -9.49 -4.92
CA ARG A 158 -4.34 -10.79 -5.57
C ARG A 158 -5.73 -10.98 -6.16
N SER A 159 -5.89 -12.02 -6.98
CA SER A 159 -7.21 -12.41 -7.45
C SER A 159 -8.11 -12.83 -6.28
N PRO A 160 -9.43 -12.70 -6.42
CA PRO A 160 -10.35 -13.14 -5.36
C PRO A 160 -10.19 -14.62 -4.99
N GLU A 161 -9.89 -15.46 -5.96
CA GLU A 161 -9.69 -16.90 -5.76
C GLU A 161 -8.47 -17.19 -4.87
N GLU A 162 -7.49 -16.29 -4.87
CA GLU A 162 -6.29 -16.40 -4.04
C GLU A 162 -6.41 -15.67 -2.71
N GLY A 163 -7.62 -15.23 -2.36
CA GLY A 163 -7.87 -14.48 -1.15
C GLY A 163 -7.52 -12.99 -1.25
N GLY A 164 -7.46 -12.46 -2.46
CA GLY A 164 -7.15 -11.06 -2.69
C GLY A 164 -8.24 -10.11 -2.21
N LYS A 165 -7.83 -8.89 -1.92
CA LYS A 165 -8.71 -7.81 -1.46
C LYS A 165 -8.34 -6.51 -2.14
N VAL A 166 -9.32 -5.62 -2.28
CA VAL A 166 -9.06 -4.22 -2.66
C VAL A 166 -8.34 -3.54 -1.51
N ARG A 167 -7.19 -2.99 -1.78
CA ARG A 167 -6.34 -2.34 -0.78
C ARG A 167 -6.35 -0.83 -0.88
N ILE A 168 -6.48 -0.30 -2.09
CA ILE A 168 -6.48 1.14 -2.34
C ILE A 168 -7.59 1.47 -3.32
N VAL A 169 -8.32 2.55 -3.02
CA VAL A 169 -9.34 3.13 -3.90
C VAL A 169 -8.90 4.54 -4.25
N VAL A 170 -8.85 4.85 -5.54
CA VAL A 170 -8.48 6.17 -6.03
C VAL A 170 -9.67 6.77 -6.75
N VAL A 171 -10.07 7.97 -6.36
CA VAL A 171 -11.11 8.75 -7.04
C VAL A 171 -10.51 9.96 -7.72
N GLU A 172 -11.12 10.34 -8.83
CA GLU A 172 -10.60 11.43 -9.65
C GLU A 172 -11.68 12.46 -10.04
#